data_66050903e81be88e69bfaf63f2b0a1bb
#
_entry.id   66050903e81be88e69bfaf63f2b0a1bb
#
_cell.length_a   1.000
_cell.length_b   1.000
_cell.length_c   1.000
_cell.angle_alpha   90.00
_cell.angle_beta   90.00
_cell.angle_gamma   90.00
#
_symmetry.space_group_name_H-M   'P 1'
#
loop_
_entity.id
_entity.type
_entity.pdbx_description
1 polymer ?
#
loop_
_entity_poly.entity_id
_entity_poly.type
_entity_poly.pdbx_seq_one_letter_code
_entity_poly.pdbx_strand_id
1 'polypeptide(L)'
;GMKFIRQGSFLMGANEQSVVFAQSDNNIKVSVNAFWMDETEITNNEYRQFVYWVRDSIARSLLIDQQYDEFGRFNDTTKKYVINWAKPIPWIDRQNPNAQLDVTVLDSLFYDNGLGGLNISKLRYNYSWSNTGAAIDRDKRFDVARGIYPEGTMIEVDTFYIDANGLIKRETVKRRLREPKDLLTNAIICIYPDTMVWARDFDYSYNDPLLHGYFSMPGYAEYPVVGVTWEQAHAFC
;
A
#
# COMPACT_ATOMS: atom_id res chain seq x y z
N GLY A 1 -1.49 -20.34 0.11
CA GLY A 1 -2.68 -19.87 0.83
C GLY A 1 -2.40 -19.65 2.31
N MET A 2 -3.29 -18.94 2.99
CA MET A 2 -3.14 -18.64 4.42
C MET A 2 -3.29 -19.87 5.31
N LYS A 3 -2.41 -19.99 6.32
CA LYS A 3 -2.48 -20.97 7.40
C LYS A 3 -2.87 -20.30 8.71
N PHE A 4 -3.71 -20.99 9.49
CA PHE A 4 -4.09 -20.54 10.82
C PHE A 4 -3.00 -20.86 11.83
N ILE A 5 -2.45 -19.85 12.47
CA ILE A 5 -1.47 -19.95 13.55
C ILE A 5 -2.22 -19.80 14.88
N ARG A 6 -2.13 -20.81 15.72
CA ARG A 6 -2.76 -20.78 17.04
C ARG A 6 -2.03 -19.83 17.97
N GLN A 7 -2.75 -19.25 18.93
CA GLN A 7 -2.10 -18.45 19.97
C GLN A 7 -1.05 -19.26 20.71
N GLY A 8 0.04 -18.61 21.06
CA GLY A 8 1.16 -19.27 21.74
C GLY A 8 2.19 -18.27 22.23
N SER A 9 3.28 -18.80 22.78
CA SER A 9 4.44 -17.99 23.13
C SER A 9 5.71 -18.64 22.64
N PHE A 10 6.67 -17.83 22.26
CA PHE A 10 7.99 -18.26 21.83
C PHE A 10 9.07 -17.35 22.41
N LEU A 11 10.31 -17.82 22.36
CA LEU A 11 11.48 -17.02 22.73
C LEU A 11 12.01 -16.34 21.48
N MET A 12 12.07 -15.03 21.51
CA MET A 12 12.65 -14.18 20.45
C MET A 12 14.01 -13.69 20.90
N GLY A 13 15.03 -13.85 20.09
CA GLY A 13 16.40 -13.43 20.35
C GLY A 13 17.42 -14.38 19.73
N ALA A 14 18.70 -14.11 19.99
CA ALA A 14 19.80 -14.95 19.52
C ALA A 14 19.71 -16.36 20.12
N ASN A 15 19.92 -17.40 19.29
CA ASN A 15 20.03 -18.77 19.75
C ASN A 15 21.51 -19.19 19.85
N GLU A 16 21.76 -20.37 20.45
CA GLU A 16 23.11 -20.91 20.67
C GLU A 16 23.92 -21.12 19.36
N GLN A 17 23.27 -21.05 18.19
CA GLN A 17 23.92 -21.20 16.89
C GLN A 17 24.34 -19.84 16.29
N SER A 18 23.97 -18.72 16.89
CA SER A 18 24.37 -17.38 16.44
C SER A 18 25.82 -17.13 16.81
N VAL A 19 26.72 -17.15 15.81
CA VAL A 19 28.14 -16.95 15.98
C VAL A 19 28.43 -15.44 16.20
N VAL A 20 29.25 -15.11 17.20
CA VAL A 20 29.96 -13.86 17.46
C VAL A 20 29.30 -12.82 18.38
N PHE A 21 28.01 -12.61 18.45
CA PHE A 21 27.41 -11.64 19.40
C PHE A 21 26.21 -12.19 20.19
N ALA A 22 26.01 -13.48 20.17
CA ALA A 22 24.87 -14.18 20.79
C ALA A 22 24.78 -14.04 22.33
N GLN A 23 25.84 -13.61 22.98
CA GLN A 23 25.89 -13.47 24.44
C GLN A 23 25.38 -12.12 24.96
N SER A 24 25.14 -11.15 24.07
CA SER A 24 24.69 -9.80 24.45
C SER A 24 23.18 -9.62 24.37
N ASP A 25 22.47 -10.49 23.67
CA ASP A 25 21.01 -10.34 23.46
C ASP A 25 20.24 -11.28 24.40
N ASN A 26 19.51 -10.68 25.33
CA ASN A 26 18.59 -11.42 26.19
C ASN A 26 17.41 -11.94 25.40
N ASN A 27 17.14 -13.24 25.51
CA ASN A 27 15.94 -13.83 24.95
C ASN A 27 14.68 -13.28 25.65
N ILE A 28 13.76 -12.76 24.84
CA ILE A 28 12.49 -12.20 25.31
C ILE A 28 11.37 -13.19 24.98
N LYS A 29 10.59 -13.58 25.99
CA LYS A 29 9.39 -14.39 25.77
C LYS A 29 8.27 -13.51 25.24
N VAL A 30 7.87 -13.77 24.00
CA VAL A 30 6.80 -13.05 23.31
C VAL A 30 5.57 -13.94 23.23
N SER A 31 4.40 -13.41 23.59
CA SER A 31 3.12 -14.07 23.41
C SER A 31 2.37 -13.43 22.25
N VAL A 32 1.87 -14.24 21.34
CA VAL A 32 1.09 -13.79 20.18
C VAL A 32 -0.32 -14.39 20.23
N ASN A 33 -1.31 -13.61 19.84
CA ASN A 33 -2.65 -14.07 19.63
C ASN A 33 -2.74 -14.95 18.38
N ALA A 34 -3.82 -15.71 18.23
CA ALA A 34 -4.07 -16.46 17.01
C ALA A 34 -4.25 -15.52 15.81
N PHE A 35 -3.68 -15.89 14.66
CA PHE A 35 -3.74 -15.09 13.43
C PHE A 35 -3.62 -15.99 12.20
N TRP A 36 -3.94 -15.43 11.05
CA TRP A 36 -3.72 -16.07 9.76
C TRP A 36 -2.46 -15.51 9.14
N MET A 37 -1.65 -16.35 8.53
CA MET A 37 -0.40 -15.98 7.86
C MET A 37 -0.29 -16.74 6.55
N ASP A 38 0.20 -16.07 5.52
CA ASP A 38 0.55 -16.76 4.28
C ASP A 38 1.69 -17.76 4.51
N GLU A 39 1.63 -18.88 3.81
CA GLU A 39 2.61 -19.95 3.91
C GLU A 39 3.93 -19.58 3.26
N THR A 40 3.89 -18.72 2.28
CA THR A 40 5.02 -18.22 1.51
C THR A 40 5.04 -16.70 1.51
N GLU A 41 6.21 -16.13 1.27
CA GLU A 41 6.34 -14.69 1.05
C GLU A 41 5.58 -14.27 -0.20
N ILE A 42 5.08 -13.03 -0.21
CA ILE A 42 4.42 -12.45 -1.38
C ILE A 42 5.43 -12.24 -2.49
N THR A 43 5.13 -12.77 -3.66
CA THR A 43 6.02 -12.71 -4.82
C THR A 43 5.90 -11.38 -5.58
N ASN A 44 6.93 -11.06 -6.39
CA ASN A 44 6.89 -9.91 -7.30
C ASN A 44 5.67 -9.96 -8.23
N ASN A 45 5.28 -11.16 -8.68
CA ASN A 45 4.14 -11.35 -9.56
C ASN A 45 2.81 -11.02 -8.87
N GLU A 46 2.62 -11.48 -7.63
CA GLU A 46 1.42 -11.18 -6.85
C GLU A 46 1.31 -9.69 -6.54
N TYR A 47 2.42 -9.08 -6.11
CA TYR A 47 2.43 -7.64 -5.84
C TYR A 47 2.21 -6.80 -7.10
N ARG A 48 2.72 -7.22 -8.27
CA ARG A 48 2.44 -6.56 -9.55
C ARG A 48 0.96 -6.57 -9.92
N GLN A 49 0.23 -7.62 -9.56
CA GLN A 49 -1.22 -7.65 -9.79
C GLN A 49 -1.93 -6.52 -9.05
N PHE A 50 -1.52 -6.25 -7.80
CA PHE A 50 -2.03 -5.10 -7.05
C PHE A 50 -1.65 -3.76 -7.72
N VAL A 51 -0.40 -3.60 -8.14
CA VAL A 51 0.05 -2.40 -8.87
C VAL A 51 -0.76 -2.17 -10.14
N TYR A 52 -1.01 -3.21 -10.93
CA TYR A 52 -1.81 -3.12 -12.14
C TYR A 52 -3.29 -2.85 -11.85
N TRP A 53 -3.83 -3.45 -10.79
CA TRP A 53 -5.19 -3.17 -10.37
C TRP A 53 -5.38 -1.69 -9.99
N VAL A 54 -4.46 -1.10 -9.25
CA VAL A 54 -4.51 0.34 -8.91
C VAL A 54 -4.33 1.19 -10.17
N ARG A 55 -3.37 0.88 -11.04
CA ARG A 55 -3.18 1.56 -12.33
C ARG A 55 -4.49 1.56 -13.13
N ASP A 56 -5.09 0.41 -13.29
CA ASP A 56 -6.31 0.22 -14.07
C ASP A 56 -7.52 0.89 -13.42
N SER A 57 -7.56 0.96 -12.09
CA SER A 57 -8.56 1.71 -11.34
C SER A 57 -8.46 3.22 -11.62
N ILE A 58 -7.24 3.76 -11.54
CA ILE A 58 -6.99 5.17 -11.83
C ILE A 58 -7.34 5.49 -13.30
N ALA A 59 -6.90 4.66 -14.24
CA ALA A 59 -7.18 4.84 -15.66
C ALA A 59 -8.70 4.88 -15.93
N ARG A 60 -9.47 3.96 -15.36
CA ARG A 60 -10.93 3.96 -15.50
C ARG A 60 -11.57 5.18 -14.87
N SER A 61 -11.07 5.64 -13.71
CA SER A 61 -11.57 6.86 -13.10
C SER A 61 -11.35 8.09 -14.01
N LEU A 62 -10.18 8.19 -14.64
CA LEU A 62 -9.89 9.25 -15.62
C LEU A 62 -10.82 9.19 -16.84
N LEU A 63 -11.12 7.98 -17.34
CA LEU A 63 -12.04 7.81 -18.46
C LEU A 63 -13.49 8.16 -18.07
N ILE A 64 -13.92 7.80 -16.86
CA ILE A 64 -15.24 8.17 -16.32
C ILE A 64 -15.36 9.70 -16.21
N ASP A 65 -14.32 10.40 -15.77
CA ASP A 65 -14.29 11.86 -15.68
C ASP A 65 -14.40 12.52 -17.07
N GLN A 66 -13.99 11.84 -18.14
CA GLN A 66 -14.22 12.23 -19.53
C GLN A 66 -15.57 11.77 -20.09
N GLN A 67 -16.50 11.34 -19.22
CA GLN A 67 -17.87 10.91 -19.58
C GLN A 67 -17.95 9.63 -20.43
N TYR A 68 -16.95 8.75 -20.34
CA TYR A 68 -17.01 7.41 -20.94
C TYR A 68 -17.73 6.42 -20.01
N ASP A 69 -19.05 6.45 -20.02
CA ASP A 69 -19.92 5.67 -19.11
C ASP A 69 -19.72 4.15 -19.23
N GLU A 70 -19.13 3.68 -20.31
CA GLU A 70 -18.81 2.26 -20.49
C GLU A 70 -17.77 1.72 -19.50
N PHE A 71 -16.91 2.59 -18.94
CA PHE A 71 -15.92 2.23 -17.93
C PHE A 71 -16.46 2.33 -16.50
N GLY A 72 -17.66 2.89 -16.33
CA GLY A 72 -18.31 3.05 -15.05
C GLY A 72 -18.99 4.41 -14.89
N ARG A 73 -19.28 4.78 -13.66
CA ARG A 73 -19.89 6.08 -13.33
C ARG A 73 -19.37 6.61 -11.99
N PHE A 74 -19.37 7.92 -11.83
CA PHE A 74 -19.17 8.55 -10.54
C PHE A 74 -20.49 8.57 -9.77
N ASN A 75 -20.46 8.16 -8.51
CA ASN A 75 -21.62 8.19 -7.62
C ASN A 75 -21.55 9.41 -6.71
N ASP A 76 -22.38 10.40 -6.98
CA ASP A 76 -22.42 11.67 -6.25
C ASP A 76 -22.78 11.52 -4.77
N THR A 77 -23.60 10.53 -4.43
CA THR A 77 -24.02 10.29 -3.05
C THR A 77 -22.88 9.75 -2.19
N THR A 78 -22.14 8.78 -2.73
CA THR A 78 -21.02 8.15 -2.01
C THR A 78 -19.68 8.80 -2.27
N LYS A 79 -19.61 9.74 -3.23
CA LYS A 79 -18.38 10.36 -3.72
C LYS A 79 -17.32 9.34 -4.16
N LYS A 80 -17.76 8.23 -4.77
CA LYS A 80 -16.89 7.14 -5.23
C LYS A 80 -17.21 6.75 -6.67
N TYR A 81 -16.19 6.27 -7.38
CA TYR A 81 -16.35 5.67 -8.70
C TYR A 81 -16.91 4.26 -8.56
N VAL A 82 -17.92 3.94 -9.38
CA VAL A 82 -18.44 2.58 -9.59
C VAL A 82 -17.85 2.09 -10.90
N ILE A 83 -16.80 1.31 -10.83
CA ILE A 83 -15.96 0.91 -11.97
C ILE A 83 -16.53 -0.35 -12.64
N ASN A 84 -16.60 -0.32 -13.97
CA ASN A 84 -16.88 -1.51 -14.79
C ASN A 84 -15.56 -2.19 -15.17
N TRP A 85 -15.24 -3.27 -14.48
CA TRP A 85 -14.03 -4.05 -14.73
C TRP A 85 -14.09 -4.95 -15.96
N ALA A 86 -15.28 -5.24 -16.48
CA ALA A 86 -15.46 -6.10 -17.66
C ALA A 86 -14.99 -5.44 -18.97
N LYS A 87 -15.01 -4.09 -19.03
CA LYS A 87 -14.54 -3.36 -20.21
C LYS A 87 -13.01 -3.26 -20.18
N PRO A 88 -12.30 -3.77 -21.20
CA PRO A 88 -10.86 -3.63 -21.31
C PRO A 88 -10.45 -2.18 -21.57
N ILE A 89 -9.34 -1.74 -21.00
CA ILE A 89 -8.79 -0.41 -21.25
C ILE A 89 -7.97 -0.44 -22.54
N PRO A 90 -8.20 0.47 -23.50
CA PRO A 90 -7.48 0.51 -24.77
C PRO A 90 -6.10 1.16 -24.63
N TRP A 91 -5.20 0.51 -23.90
CA TRP A 91 -3.85 1.03 -23.65
C TRP A 91 -3.04 1.30 -24.94
N ILE A 92 -3.28 0.52 -25.99
CA ILE A 92 -2.57 0.61 -27.27
C ILE A 92 -3.04 1.83 -28.06
N ASP A 93 -4.32 2.17 -27.95
CA ASP A 93 -4.97 3.21 -28.76
C ASP A 93 -4.79 4.62 -28.20
N ARG A 94 -4.17 4.79 -27.02
CA ARG A 94 -4.03 6.09 -26.36
C ARG A 94 -3.32 7.16 -27.19
N GLN A 95 -2.42 6.76 -28.10
CA GLN A 95 -1.66 7.65 -28.97
C GLN A 95 -2.12 7.53 -30.45
N ASN A 96 -3.19 6.81 -30.72
CA ASN A 96 -3.71 6.64 -32.05
C ASN A 96 -4.72 7.76 -32.38
N PRO A 97 -4.43 8.69 -33.30
CA PRO A 97 -5.32 9.78 -33.64
C PRO A 97 -6.62 9.31 -34.35
N ASN A 98 -6.67 8.07 -34.82
CA ASN A 98 -7.84 7.47 -35.45
C ASN A 98 -8.62 6.54 -34.50
N ALA A 99 -8.28 6.52 -33.22
CA ALA A 99 -9.02 5.72 -32.24
C ALA A 99 -10.46 6.22 -32.12
N GLN A 100 -11.40 5.29 -31.95
CA GLN A 100 -12.81 5.64 -31.74
C GLN A 100 -13.07 6.40 -30.44
N LEU A 101 -12.16 6.24 -29.46
CA LEU A 101 -12.21 6.87 -28.15
C LEU A 101 -10.99 7.79 -28.01
N ASP A 102 -11.22 9.01 -27.59
CA ASP A 102 -10.11 9.89 -27.17
C ASP A 102 -9.63 9.48 -25.78
N VAL A 103 -8.63 8.61 -25.75
CA VAL A 103 -8.04 8.10 -24.52
C VAL A 103 -6.71 8.78 -24.17
N THR A 104 -6.44 9.93 -24.76
CA THR A 104 -5.22 10.73 -24.51
C THR A 104 -5.08 11.14 -23.04
N VAL A 105 -6.20 11.19 -22.30
CA VAL A 105 -6.19 11.43 -20.85
C VAL A 105 -5.32 10.41 -20.11
N LEU A 106 -5.18 9.19 -20.65
CA LEU A 106 -4.31 8.15 -20.08
C LEU A 106 -2.82 8.48 -20.20
N ASP A 107 -2.43 9.40 -21.09
CA ASP A 107 -1.04 9.84 -21.23
C ASP A 107 -0.53 10.49 -19.95
N SER A 108 -1.45 11.06 -19.14
CA SER A 108 -1.12 11.60 -17.83
C SER A 108 -0.52 10.58 -16.86
N LEU A 109 -0.76 9.28 -17.09
CA LEU A 109 -0.21 8.17 -16.30
C LEU A 109 1.21 7.76 -16.72
N PHE A 110 1.74 8.36 -17.78
CA PHE A 110 3.05 8.03 -18.31
C PHE A 110 4.00 9.21 -18.18
N TYR A 111 5.31 8.92 -18.26
CA TYR A 111 6.30 10.01 -18.32
C TYR A 111 6.26 10.71 -19.67
N ASP A 112 6.39 12.01 -19.63
CA ASP A 112 6.40 12.88 -20.81
C ASP A 112 7.79 12.92 -21.50
N ASN A 113 8.51 11.80 -21.46
CA ASN A 113 9.89 11.69 -21.99
C ASN A 113 9.99 10.92 -23.33
N GLY A 114 8.83 10.65 -23.97
CA GLY A 114 8.77 9.90 -25.23
C GLY A 114 9.08 8.41 -25.13
N LEU A 115 9.55 7.90 -23.98
CA LEU A 115 9.88 6.50 -23.76
C LEU A 115 8.65 5.67 -23.32
N GLY A 116 7.53 6.30 -23.03
CA GLY A 116 6.27 5.65 -22.71
C GLY A 116 6.24 4.88 -21.38
N GLY A 117 7.21 5.12 -20.50
CA GLY A 117 7.29 4.48 -19.19
C GLY A 117 6.18 4.97 -18.24
N LEU A 118 5.60 4.06 -17.46
CA LEU A 118 4.58 4.39 -16.47
C LEU A 118 5.14 5.33 -15.39
N ASN A 119 4.43 6.42 -15.13
CA ASN A 119 4.81 7.36 -14.08
C ASN A 119 4.40 6.82 -12.71
N ILE A 120 5.34 6.19 -12.02
CA ILE A 120 5.11 5.54 -10.72
C ILE A 120 4.59 6.52 -9.65
N SER A 121 4.94 7.81 -9.72
CA SER A 121 4.46 8.82 -8.76
C SER A 121 2.95 9.10 -8.87
N LYS A 122 2.32 8.70 -9.98
CA LYS A 122 0.88 8.80 -10.20
C LYS A 122 0.11 7.58 -9.66
N LEU A 123 0.79 6.48 -9.36
CA LEU A 123 0.20 5.27 -8.81
C LEU A 123 -0.07 5.44 -7.32
N ARG A 124 -1.08 6.24 -7.00
CA ARG A 124 -1.49 6.54 -5.62
C ARG A 124 -2.72 5.74 -5.26
N TYR A 125 -2.67 5.15 -4.08
CA TYR A 125 -3.78 4.40 -3.53
C TYR A 125 -4.23 5.01 -2.21
N ASN A 126 -5.54 5.21 -2.10
CA ASN A 126 -6.16 5.72 -0.88
C ASN A 126 -6.82 4.55 -0.17
N TYR A 127 -6.43 4.32 1.06
CA TYR A 127 -7.07 3.32 1.90
C TYR A 127 -7.24 3.83 3.33
N SER A 128 -8.09 3.16 4.08
CA SER A 128 -8.36 3.50 5.47
C SER A 128 -8.34 2.26 6.33
N TRP A 129 -7.80 2.41 7.53
CA TRP A 129 -7.83 1.34 8.54
C TRP A 129 -8.18 1.91 9.92
N SER A 130 -8.60 1.02 10.82
CA SER A 130 -8.86 1.38 12.20
C SER A 130 -7.57 1.27 13.02
N ASN A 131 -7.03 2.39 13.48
CA ASN A 131 -5.86 2.42 14.34
C ASN A 131 -6.24 2.10 15.79
N THR A 132 -6.50 0.81 16.05
CA THR A 132 -6.87 0.34 17.39
C THR A 132 -5.73 0.50 18.40
N GLY A 133 -4.47 0.50 17.94
CA GLY A 133 -3.29 0.72 18.76
C GLY A 133 -3.32 2.05 19.51
N ALA A 134 -3.89 3.09 18.89
CA ALA A 134 -4.03 4.41 19.49
C ALA A 134 -4.97 4.47 20.71
N ALA A 135 -5.79 3.43 20.92
CA ALA A 135 -6.79 3.37 22.01
C ALA A 135 -6.53 2.22 23.01
N ILE A 136 -5.34 1.63 23.02
CA ILE A 136 -5.01 0.49 23.89
C ILE A 136 -4.88 0.90 25.37
N ASP A 137 -4.54 2.14 25.66
CA ASP A 137 -4.35 2.63 27.03
C ASP A 137 -5.61 2.45 27.88
N ARG A 138 -5.43 2.07 29.15
CA ARG A 138 -6.55 1.85 30.09
C ARG A 138 -7.43 3.07 30.22
N ASP A 139 -6.84 4.27 30.20
CA ASP A 139 -7.53 5.54 30.35
C ASP A 139 -8.33 5.94 29.09
N LYS A 140 -8.11 5.24 27.97
CA LYS A 140 -8.79 5.46 26.69
C LYS A 140 -9.81 4.37 26.37
N ARG A 141 -10.21 3.56 27.34
CA ARG A 141 -11.13 2.45 27.12
C ARG A 141 -12.51 2.92 26.70
N PHE A 142 -13.02 2.32 25.63
CA PHE A 142 -14.39 2.57 25.16
C PHE A 142 -15.41 2.08 26.21
N ASP A 143 -16.34 2.96 26.62
CA ASP A 143 -17.46 2.60 27.48
C ASP A 143 -18.57 2.01 26.62
N VAL A 144 -18.67 0.68 26.62
CA VAL A 144 -19.66 -0.05 25.80
C VAL A 144 -21.09 0.29 26.22
N ALA A 145 -21.32 0.59 27.50
CA ALA A 145 -22.69 0.89 28.01
C ALA A 145 -23.17 2.25 27.53
N ARG A 146 -22.26 3.21 27.42
CA ARG A 146 -22.56 4.58 26.97
C ARG A 146 -22.32 4.78 25.48
N GLY A 147 -21.59 3.87 24.81
CA GLY A 147 -21.25 3.97 23.41
C GLY A 147 -20.23 5.08 23.07
N ILE A 148 -19.45 5.53 24.05
CA ILE A 148 -18.52 6.65 23.92
C ILE A 148 -17.17 6.36 24.58
N TYR A 149 -16.16 7.12 24.17
CA TYR A 149 -14.88 7.20 24.88
C TYR A 149 -14.95 8.23 26.03
N PRO A 150 -14.06 8.11 27.05
CA PRO A 150 -13.98 9.07 28.14
C PRO A 150 -13.80 10.50 27.61
N GLU A 151 -14.41 11.46 28.28
CA GLU A 151 -14.34 12.86 27.87
C GLU A 151 -12.90 13.39 27.95
N GLY A 152 -12.48 14.14 26.93
CA GLY A 152 -11.12 14.67 26.84
C GLY A 152 -10.07 13.71 26.30
N THR A 153 -10.43 12.46 25.95
CA THR A 153 -9.48 11.51 25.37
C THR A 153 -8.90 12.03 24.06
N MET A 154 -7.56 12.08 23.99
CA MET A 154 -6.81 12.48 22.80
C MET A 154 -5.99 11.32 22.27
N ILE A 155 -5.92 11.19 20.97
CA ILE A 155 -5.07 10.23 20.25
C ILE A 155 -4.18 10.95 19.26
N GLU A 156 -3.03 10.36 18.98
CA GLU A 156 -2.16 10.77 17.88
C GLU A 156 -2.49 9.93 16.65
N VAL A 157 -2.77 10.60 15.55
CA VAL A 157 -3.18 9.96 14.29
C VAL A 157 -2.37 10.56 13.16
N ASP A 158 -1.84 9.70 12.31
CA ASP A 158 -1.17 10.14 11.09
C ASP A 158 -2.18 10.61 10.05
N THR A 159 -1.92 11.77 9.50
CA THR A 159 -2.68 12.35 8.40
C THR A 159 -1.79 12.43 7.18
N PHE A 160 -2.31 11.98 6.05
CA PHE A 160 -1.59 12.00 4.77
C PHE A 160 -2.23 13.02 3.86
N TYR A 161 -1.43 13.86 3.23
CA TYR A 161 -1.87 14.83 2.26
C TYR A 161 -0.87 15.02 1.12
N ILE A 162 -1.30 15.61 0.03
CA ILE A 162 -0.46 15.91 -1.12
C ILE A 162 -0.09 17.39 -1.03
N ASP A 163 1.21 17.69 -1.01
CA ASP A 163 1.70 19.08 -0.99
C ASP A 163 1.57 19.76 -2.36
N ALA A 164 1.90 21.05 -2.41
CA ALA A 164 1.85 21.85 -3.64
C ALA A 164 2.77 21.33 -4.77
N ASN A 165 3.80 20.57 -4.41
CA ASN A 165 4.73 19.94 -5.36
C ASN A 165 4.23 18.55 -5.82
N GLY A 166 3.06 18.12 -5.35
CA GLY A 166 2.52 16.80 -5.64
C GLY A 166 3.18 15.66 -4.87
N LEU A 167 3.90 15.94 -3.78
CA LEU A 167 4.51 14.92 -2.93
C LEU A 167 3.57 14.53 -1.79
N ILE A 168 3.54 13.23 -1.47
CA ILE A 168 2.80 12.74 -0.31
C ILE A 168 3.56 13.11 0.95
N LYS A 169 2.89 13.80 1.85
CA LYS A 169 3.39 14.17 3.18
C LYS A 169 2.60 13.45 4.25
N ARG A 170 3.30 13.09 5.33
CA ARG A 170 2.72 12.52 6.53
C ARG A 170 2.94 13.47 7.69
N GLU A 171 1.89 13.74 8.44
CA GLU A 171 1.93 14.58 9.63
C GLU A 171 1.13 13.90 10.75
N THR A 172 1.73 13.82 11.93
CA THR A 172 1.04 13.28 13.11
C THR A 172 0.29 14.41 13.81
N VAL A 173 -1.02 14.29 13.88
CA VAL A 173 -1.90 15.28 14.51
C VAL A 173 -2.58 14.70 15.74
N LYS A 174 -2.80 15.55 16.76
CA LYS A 174 -3.62 15.17 17.92
C LYS A 174 -5.09 15.38 17.60
N ARG A 175 -5.87 14.31 17.74
CA ARG A 175 -7.31 14.32 17.49
C ARG A 175 -8.08 13.84 18.73
N ARG A 176 -9.24 14.45 18.99
CA ARG A 176 -10.13 14.01 20.06
C ARG A 176 -10.81 12.71 19.65
N LEU A 177 -10.79 11.72 20.56
CA LEU A 177 -11.44 10.43 20.39
C LEU A 177 -12.81 10.48 21.08
N ARG A 178 -13.88 10.39 20.31
CA ARG A 178 -15.28 10.41 20.81
C ARG A 178 -15.98 9.10 20.48
N GLU A 179 -15.83 8.65 19.25
CA GLU A 179 -16.52 7.49 18.69
C GLU A 179 -15.50 6.57 18.01
N PRO A 180 -15.83 5.27 17.83
CA PRO A 180 -14.93 4.33 17.13
C PRO A 180 -14.51 4.76 15.72
N LYS A 181 -15.34 5.53 15.02
CA LYS A 181 -14.99 6.10 13.71
C LYS A 181 -13.80 7.07 13.76
N ASP A 182 -13.55 7.69 14.91
CA ASP A 182 -12.41 8.59 15.08
C ASP A 182 -11.07 7.86 15.09
N LEU A 183 -11.08 6.51 15.22
CA LEU A 183 -9.90 5.67 15.05
C LEU A 183 -9.53 5.43 13.58
N LEU A 184 -10.41 5.78 12.63
CA LEU A 184 -10.11 5.61 11.22
C LEU A 184 -9.00 6.56 10.80
N THR A 185 -7.95 5.98 10.26
CA THR A 185 -6.83 6.67 9.62
C THR A 185 -6.95 6.49 8.12
N ASN A 186 -6.92 7.59 7.37
CA ASN A 186 -6.90 7.56 5.91
C ASN A 186 -5.47 7.80 5.45
N ALA A 187 -4.94 6.92 4.64
CA ALA A 187 -3.62 7.06 4.05
C ALA A 187 -3.70 7.20 2.53
N ILE A 188 -2.80 8.02 2.00
CA ILE A 188 -2.50 8.13 0.58
C ILE A 188 -1.07 7.66 0.42
N ILE A 189 -0.85 6.64 -0.38
CA ILE A 189 0.48 6.07 -0.61
C ILE A 189 0.77 5.89 -2.09
N CYS A 190 2.04 6.00 -2.46
CA CYS A 190 2.53 5.46 -3.73
C CYS A 190 2.74 3.96 -3.54
N ILE A 191 2.13 3.15 -4.39
CA ILE A 191 2.15 1.68 -4.24
C ILE A 191 3.35 1.00 -4.91
N TYR A 192 4.10 1.72 -5.74
CA TYR A 192 5.21 1.10 -6.45
C TYR A 192 6.39 0.86 -5.50
N PRO A 193 6.99 -0.34 -5.48
CA PRO A 193 8.11 -0.65 -4.59
C PRO A 193 9.33 0.22 -4.87
N ASP A 194 10.19 0.42 -3.88
CA ASP A 194 11.49 1.04 -4.09
C ASP A 194 12.42 0.07 -4.82
N THR A 195 12.59 0.30 -6.12
CA THR A 195 13.45 -0.53 -6.98
C THR A 195 14.95 -0.29 -6.77
N MET A 196 15.31 0.76 -6.00
CA MET A 196 16.71 1.09 -5.72
C MET A 196 17.24 0.42 -4.45
N VAL A 197 16.45 -0.42 -3.78
CA VAL A 197 16.85 -1.07 -2.54
C VAL A 197 18.14 -1.88 -2.69
N TRP A 198 18.26 -2.63 -3.79
CA TRP A 198 19.48 -3.40 -4.08
C TRP A 198 20.70 -2.54 -4.35
N ALA A 199 20.53 -1.37 -4.97
CA ALA A 199 21.63 -0.45 -5.23
C ALA A 199 22.21 0.17 -3.95
N ARG A 200 21.40 0.29 -2.89
CA ARG A 200 21.87 0.79 -1.59
C ARG A 200 22.69 -0.24 -0.82
N ASP A 201 22.34 -1.52 -0.95
CA ASP A 201 23.00 -2.60 -0.23
C ASP A 201 24.23 -3.14 -0.93
N PHE A 202 24.31 -3.02 -2.28
CA PHE A 202 25.36 -3.60 -3.11
C PHE A 202 26.01 -2.56 -4.03
N ASP A 203 26.80 -1.66 -3.46
CA ASP A 203 27.47 -0.54 -4.16
C ASP A 203 28.39 -0.96 -5.33
N TYR A 204 28.80 -2.24 -5.41
CA TYR A 204 29.82 -2.72 -6.35
C TYR A 204 29.27 -3.43 -7.59
N SER A 205 27.97 -3.58 -7.74
CA SER A 205 27.34 -4.44 -8.76
C SER A 205 26.51 -3.67 -9.78
N TYR A 206 27.03 -2.59 -10.34
CA TYR A 206 26.28 -1.68 -11.24
C TYR A 206 25.64 -2.34 -12.47
N ASN A 207 26.09 -3.51 -12.90
CA ASN A 207 25.56 -4.25 -14.04
C ASN A 207 24.74 -5.49 -13.64
N ASP A 208 24.46 -5.67 -12.36
CA ASP A 208 23.69 -6.81 -11.91
C ASP A 208 22.20 -6.64 -12.33
N PRO A 209 21.55 -7.62 -12.96
CA PRO A 209 20.12 -7.61 -13.26
C PRO A 209 19.23 -7.32 -12.07
N LEU A 210 19.65 -7.70 -10.86
CA LEU A 210 18.97 -7.37 -9.59
C LEU A 210 18.80 -5.87 -9.38
N LEU A 211 19.79 -5.05 -9.80
CA LEU A 211 19.74 -3.59 -9.62
C LEU A 211 18.76 -2.90 -10.55
N HIS A 212 18.54 -3.45 -11.73
CA HIS A 212 17.80 -2.75 -12.79
C HIS A 212 16.43 -3.32 -13.10
N GLY A 213 16.11 -4.49 -12.59
CA GLY A 213 14.88 -5.13 -13.04
C GLY A 213 14.26 -6.14 -12.09
N TYR A 214 14.71 -6.27 -10.86
CA TYR A 214 14.22 -7.27 -9.93
C TYR A 214 12.68 -7.33 -9.84
N PHE A 215 12.04 -6.19 -9.73
CA PHE A 215 10.58 -6.14 -9.64
C PHE A 215 9.88 -6.39 -10.99
N SER A 216 10.50 -6.00 -12.11
CA SER A 216 9.85 -5.98 -13.43
C SER A 216 10.16 -7.17 -14.31
N MET A 217 11.35 -7.79 -14.16
CA MET A 217 11.80 -8.89 -15.02
C MET A 217 11.02 -10.19 -14.75
N PRO A 218 10.58 -10.90 -15.80
CA PRO A 218 9.87 -12.17 -15.66
C PRO A 218 10.66 -13.25 -14.90
N GLY A 219 12.00 -13.25 -15.02
CA GLY A 219 12.85 -14.20 -14.31
C GLY A 219 12.76 -14.13 -12.77
N TYR A 220 12.36 -12.98 -12.23
CA TYR A 220 12.18 -12.78 -10.80
C TYR A 220 10.72 -12.78 -10.38
N ALA A 221 9.81 -13.22 -11.24
CA ALA A 221 8.36 -13.13 -10.98
C ALA A 221 7.92 -13.85 -9.70
N GLU A 222 8.49 -15.03 -9.47
CA GLU A 222 8.18 -15.90 -8.34
C GLU A 222 9.10 -15.68 -7.12
N TYR A 223 9.98 -14.66 -7.18
CA TYR A 223 10.82 -14.28 -6.07
C TYR A 223 10.06 -13.31 -5.14
N PRO A 224 10.41 -13.26 -3.84
CA PRO A 224 9.77 -12.37 -2.87
C PRO A 224 9.86 -10.91 -3.30
N VAL A 225 8.78 -10.15 -3.10
CA VAL A 225 8.82 -8.70 -3.34
C VAL A 225 9.69 -8.02 -2.29
N VAL A 226 10.56 -7.10 -2.71
CA VAL A 226 11.42 -6.28 -1.84
C VAL A 226 11.21 -4.79 -2.12
N GLY A 227 11.68 -3.94 -1.20
CA GLY A 227 11.52 -2.49 -1.34
C GLY A 227 10.10 -1.99 -1.04
N VAL A 228 9.33 -2.77 -0.27
CA VAL A 228 7.95 -2.46 0.13
C VAL A 228 7.96 -1.90 1.55
N THR A 229 7.32 -0.75 1.77
CA THR A 229 7.14 -0.17 3.11
C THR A 229 6.01 -0.88 3.87
N TRP A 230 5.93 -0.65 5.18
CA TRP A 230 4.84 -1.17 6.00
C TRP A 230 3.46 -0.73 5.49
N GLU A 231 3.34 0.55 5.12
CA GLU A 231 2.10 1.12 4.60
C GLU A 231 1.67 0.47 3.27
N GLN A 232 2.66 0.17 2.40
CA GLN A 232 2.40 -0.52 1.14
C GLN A 232 1.97 -1.97 1.37
N ALA A 233 2.64 -2.69 2.26
CA ALA A 233 2.26 -4.05 2.65
C ALA A 233 0.87 -4.08 3.28
N HIS A 234 0.58 -3.14 4.18
CA HIS A 234 -0.73 -3.02 4.84
C HIS A 234 -1.86 -2.69 3.84
N ALA A 235 -1.58 -1.89 2.81
CA ALA A 235 -2.54 -1.57 1.76
C ALA A 235 -2.80 -2.75 0.81
N PHE A 236 -1.80 -3.63 0.64
CA PHE A 236 -1.93 -4.85 -0.15
C PHE A 236 -2.85 -5.88 0.53
N CYS A 237 -2.74 -6.06 1.86
CA CYS A 237 -3.60 -6.95 2.66
C CYS A 237 -5.04 -6.44 2.79
#